data_a2eb1c968b28c9fe57648e9fe51e6a9a
#
_entry.id   a2eb1c968b28c9fe57648e9fe51e6a9a
#
_cell.length_a   1.000
_cell.length_b   1.000
_cell.length_c   1.000
_cell.angle_alpha   90.00
_cell.angle_beta   90.00
_cell.angle_gamma   90.00
#
_symmetry.space_group_name_H-M   'P 1'
#
loop_
_entity.id
_entity.type
_entity.pdbx_description
1 polymer ?
#
loop_
_entity_poly.entity_id
_entity_poly.type
_entity_poly.pdbx_seq_one_letter_code
_entity_poly.pdbx_strand_id
1 'polypeptide(L)'
;VKIFEISSNVPIVSDQPPPRSKQKPLALTLRINKSGFKLLTGVEGRLHANIKKLKSGEYDLERLHQKLVVLKGKNLSERSVILEPRVDLPYEKLVEIMDAVRMLRRTDPAFYRKDKDGVDVKVKMLFSEMAFGNIQS
;
A
#
# COMPACT_ATOMS: atom_id res chain seq x y z
N VAL A 1 -11.82 28.75 -9.67
CA VAL A 1 -11.05 29.17 -9.70
C VAL A 1 -10.80 29.02 -9.13
N LYS A 2 -10.88 28.60 -9.31
CA LYS A 2 -10.11 28.87 -9.09
C LYS A 2 -9.72 28.82 -8.78
N ILE A 3 -9.89 28.73 -8.89
CA ILE A 3 -8.94 29.10 -8.68
C ILE A 3 -8.66 29.11 -8.53
N PHE A 4 -8.80 28.84 -8.66
CA PHE A 4 -7.93 29.35 -8.52
C PHE A 4 -7.78 29.60 -8.60
N GLU A 5 -7.66 28.79 -8.96
CA GLU A 5 -7.04 29.39 -9.00
C GLU A 5 -6.87 29.59 -8.87
N ILE A 6 -7.28 29.47 -8.85
CA ILE A 6 -6.67 30.00 -8.69
C ILE A 6 -6.65 30.18 -8.47
N SER A 7 -6.78 29.81 -8.87
CA SER A 7 -6.36 30.35 -8.74
C SER A 7 -6.41 30.35 -8.34
N SER A 8 -6.69 30.19 -8.53
CA SER A 8 -6.33 30.51 -8.26
C SER A 8 -6.54 30.31 -7.69
N ASN A 9 -6.89 30.17 -7.86
CA ASN A 9 -6.63 30.34 -7.37
C ASN A 9 -6.99 30.08 -6.88
N VAL A 10 -7.40 29.68 -7.04
CA VAL A 10 -7.31 29.77 -6.67
C VAL A 10 -7.62 29.44 -6.10
N PRO A 11 -8.00 29.27 -5.96
CA PRO A 11 -7.88 29.19 -5.52
C PRO A 11 -8.20 28.83 -4.90
N ILE A 12 -8.49 28.60 -4.96
CA ILE A 12 -8.40 28.50 -4.48
C ILE A 12 -8.78 28.21 -3.92
N VAL A 13 -9.05 28.08 -3.79
CA VAL A 13 -9.08 27.96 -3.37
C VAL A 13 -9.30 27.46 -2.85
N SER A 14 -9.51 27.33 -2.73
CA SER A 14 -9.48 26.91 -2.43
C SER A 14 -9.54 26.35 -2.05
N ASP A 15 -9.87 26.33 -1.91
CA ASP A 15 -9.50 25.67 -1.70
C ASP A 15 -9.76 24.70 -1.12
N GLN A 16 -10.32 24.26 -1.19
CA GLN A 16 -10.48 23.25 -0.72
C GLN A 16 -10.71 22.12 -1.05
N PRO A 17 -10.27 21.39 -1.07
CA PRO A 17 -10.29 20.13 -1.55
C PRO A 17 -11.06 19.28 -0.71
N PRO A 18 -12.03 19.18 -0.98
CA PRO A 18 -12.85 18.69 -0.23
C PRO A 18 -13.04 17.27 -0.02
N PRO A 19 -13.45 16.44 -0.90
CA PRO A 19 -13.80 15.09 -0.53
C PRO A 19 -12.60 14.33 -0.03
N ARG A 20 -11.46 14.67 -0.50
CA ARG A 20 -10.27 13.98 -0.11
C ARG A 20 -9.93 14.15 1.35
N SER A 21 -10.31 15.27 1.91
CA SER A 21 -10.04 15.51 3.33
C SER A 21 -10.80 14.57 4.23
N LYS A 22 -11.84 13.92 3.73
CA LYS A 22 -12.63 12.98 4.50
C LYS A 22 -12.12 11.55 4.43
N GLN A 23 -11.21 11.28 3.54
CA GLN A 23 -10.66 9.94 3.40
C GLN A 23 -9.52 9.76 4.38
N LYS A 24 -9.57 8.65 5.09
CA LYS A 24 -8.49 8.30 6.00
C LYS A 24 -7.33 7.74 5.20
N PRO A 25 -6.10 8.08 5.56
CA PRO A 25 -4.95 7.48 4.90
C PRO A 25 -4.93 5.98 5.14
N LEU A 26 -4.47 5.23 4.17
CA LEU A 26 -4.37 3.79 4.29
C LEU A 26 -3.36 3.42 5.38
N ALA A 27 -2.24 4.11 5.44
CA ALA A 27 -1.20 3.89 6.44
C ALA A 27 -0.91 2.39 6.62
N LEU A 28 -0.54 1.75 5.51
CA LEU A 28 -0.36 0.30 5.47
C LEU A 28 0.94 -0.11 6.16
N THR A 29 0.84 -1.10 7.02
CA THR A 29 2.01 -1.72 7.67
C THR A 29 1.95 -3.21 7.44
N LEU A 30 3.07 -3.79 7.03
CA LEU A 30 3.21 -5.24 6.89
C LEU A 30 4.18 -5.72 7.96
N ARG A 31 3.64 -6.47 8.89
CA ARG A 31 4.44 -7.07 9.97
C ARG A 31 4.74 -8.53 9.60
N ILE A 32 6.01 -8.91 9.68
CA ILE A 32 6.46 -10.24 9.28
C ILE A 32 6.86 -10.99 10.53
N ASN A 33 6.06 -12.00 10.88
CA ASN A 33 6.24 -12.81 12.08
C ASN A 33 6.70 -14.21 11.74
N LYS A 34 7.01 -14.98 12.78
CA LYS A 34 7.32 -16.40 12.60
C LYS A 34 6.14 -17.18 12.03
N SER A 35 4.93 -16.77 12.37
CA SER A 35 3.72 -17.49 11.96
C SER A 35 3.16 -17.03 10.64
N GLY A 36 3.65 -15.94 10.09
CA GLY A 36 3.14 -15.39 8.83
C GLY A 36 3.16 -13.89 8.82
N PHE A 37 2.17 -13.31 8.15
CA PHE A 37 2.06 -11.86 7.98
C PHE A 37 0.87 -11.29 8.72
N LYS A 38 1.01 -10.04 9.16
CA LYS A 38 -0.13 -9.24 9.61
C LYS A 38 -0.14 -7.95 8.80
N LEU A 39 -1.27 -7.66 8.18
CA LEU A 39 -1.49 -6.40 7.50
C LEU A 39 -2.26 -5.50 8.44
N LEU A 40 -1.70 -4.33 8.69
CA LEU A 40 -2.30 -3.33 9.57
C LEU A 40 -2.58 -2.08 8.77
N THR A 41 -3.71 -1.45 9.05
CA THR A 41 -4.10 -0.24 8.35
C THR A 41 -4.48 0.84 9.35
N GLY A 42 -4.40 2.10 8.89
CA GLY A 42 -4.75 3.23 9.71
C GLY A 42 -3.63 3.67 10.62
N VAL A 43 -3.73 4.90 11.09
CA VAL A 43 -2.72 5.48 11.94
C VAL A 43 -2.62 4.71 13.25
N GLU A 44 -3.75 4.17 13.72
CA GLU A 44 -3.79 3.42 14.97
C GLU A 44 -3.35 1.96 14.82
N GLY A 45 -3.01 1.53 13.60
CA GLY A 45 -2.50 0.16 13.40
C GLY A 45 -3.53 -0.92 13.58
N ARG A 46 -4.69 -0.76 12.96
CA ARG A 46 -5.78 -1.74 13.07
C ARG A 46 -5.48 -2.96 12.23
N LEU A 47 -5.69 -4.15 12.80
CA LEU A 47 -5.46 -5.40 12.06
C LEU A 47 -6.45 -5.52 10.91
N HIS A 48 -5.92 -5.63 9.70
CA HIS A 48 -6.72 -5.79 8.49
C HIS A 48 -6.79 -7.24 8.06
N ALA A 49 -5.67 -7.95 8.09
CA ALA A 49 -5.61 -9.34 7.67
C ALA A 49 -4.47 -10.07 8.38
N ASN A 50 -4.68 -11.35 8.60
CA ASN A 50 -3.68 -12.22 9.20
C ASN A 50 -3.46 -13.38 8.22
N ILE A 51 -2.24 -13.50 7.69
CA ILE A 51 -1.92 -14.49 6.66
C ILE A 51 -0.94 -15.47 7.23
N LYS A 52 -1.41 -16.69 7.49
CA LYS A 52 -0.58 -17.74 8.08
C LYS A 52 0.37 -18.31 7.03
N LYS A 53 1.48 -18.85 7.49
CA LYS A 53 2.40 -19.60 6.63
C LYS A 53 1.71 -20.80 6.03
N LEU A 54 2.26 -21.27 4.92
CA LEU A 54 1.82 -22.54 4.31
C LEU A 54 2.23 -23.72 5.21
N LYS A 55 1.64 -24.87 4.95
CA LYS A 55 1.97 -26.09 5.69
C LYS A 55 3.45 -26.45 5.57
N SER A 56 4.08 -26.05 4.48
CA SER A 56 5.51 -26.27 4.26
C SER A 56 6.40 -25.42 5.16
N GLY A 57 5.83 -24.44 5.86
CA GLY A 57 6.60 -23.49 6.66
C GLY A 57 7.04 -22.25 5.91
N GLU A 58 6.76 -22.19 4.60
CA GLU A 58 7.08 -21.01 3.80
C GLU A 58 6.03 -19.95 3.96
N TYR A 59 6.42 -18.69 3.74
CA TYR A 59 5.47 -17.59 3.74
C TYR A 59 4.54 -17.72 2.54
N ASP A 60 3.26 -17.41 2.76
CA ASP A 60 2.25 -17.48 1.69
C ASP A 60 2.26 -16.16 0.92
N LEU A 61 3.23 -16.03 0.01
CA LEU A 61 3.40 -14.81 -0.77
C LEU A 61 2.24 -14.58 -1.71
N GLU A 62 1.64 -15.63 -2.19
CA GLU A 62 0.51 -15.53 -3.11
C GLU A 62 -0.68 -14.86 -2.42
N ARG A 63 -1.00 -15.33 -1.22
CA ARG A 63 -2.12 -14.76 -0.48
C ARG A 63 -1.83 -13.32 -0.05
N LEU A 64 -0.60 -13.05 0.34
CA LEU A 64 -0.19 -11.68 0.65
C LEU A 64 -0.42 -10.77 -0.55
N HIS A 65 0.04 -11.19 -1.71
CA HIS A 65 -0.10 -10.40 -2.92
C HIS A 65 -1.58 -10.15 -3.24
N GLN A 66 -2.41 -11.18 -3.16
CA GLN A 66 -3.84 -11.05 -3.41
C GLN A 66 -4.51 -10.03 -2.48
N LYS A 67 -4.15 -10.07 -1.20
CA LYS A 67 -4.71 -9.12 -0.24
C LYS A 67 -4.28 -7.69 -0.56
N LEU A 68 -3.03 -7.53 -0.98
CA LEU A 68 -2.52 -6.21 -1.34
C LEU A 68 -3.17 -5.67 -2.61
N VAL A 69 -3.45 -6.55 -3.56
CA VAL A 69 -4.15 -6.15 -4.79
C VAL A 69 -5.55 -5.62 -4.45
N VAL A 70 -6.25 -6.28 -3.56
CA VAL A 70 -7.58 -5.81 -3.14
C VAL A 70 -7.47 -4.43 -2.47
N LEU A 71 -6.49 -4.26 -1.60
CA LEU A 71 -6.27 -2.95 -0.96
C LEU A 71 -5.93 -1.87 -1.98
N LYS A 72 -5.11 -2.21 -2.97
CA LYS A 72 -4.74 -1.25 -4.01
C LYS A 72 -5.95 -0.80 -4.81
N GLY A 73 -6.85 -1.73 -5.12
CA GLY A 73 -8.07 -1.40 -5.85
C GLY A 73 -8.94 -0.38 -5.13
N LYS A 74 -8.89 -0.37 -3.81
CA LYS A 74 -9.66 0.57 -2.99
C LYS A 74 -8.89 1.84 -2.68
N ASN A 75 -7.58 1.87 -2.93
CA ASN A 75 -6.70 2.97 -2.54
C ASN A 75 -5.67 3.23 -3.64
N LEU A 76 -6.17 3.57 -4.83
CA LEU A 76 -5.34 3.64 -6.05
C LEU A 76 -4.18 4.62 -5.97
N SER A 77 -4.30 5.66 -5.17
CA SER A 77 -3.26 6.68 -5.04
C SER A 77 -2.24 6.36 -3.95
N GLU A 78 -2.51 5.37 -3.12
CA GLU A 78 -1.60 5.00 -2.04
C GLU A 78 -0.45 4.17 -2.60
N ARG A 79 0.77 4.51 -2.21
CA ARG A 79 1.96 3.83 -2.71
C ARG A 79 2.91 3.42 -1.61
N SER A 80 2.61 3.77 -0.37
CA SER A 80 3.55 3.61 0.75
C SER A 80 3.17 2.43 1.62
N VAL A 81 4.19 1.73 2.11
CA VAL A 81 4.00 0.66 3.07
C VAL A 81 5.17 0.67 4.04
N ILE A 82 4.87 0.40 5.29
CA ILE A 82 5.90 0.24 6.32
C ILE A 82 6.10 -1.25 6.55
N LEU A 83 7.35 -1.69 6.46
CA LEU A 83 7.70 -3.09 6.69
C LEU A 83 8.29 -3.23 8.09
N GLU A 84 7.78 -4.20 8.83
CA GLU A 84 8.29 -4.51 10.18
C GLU A 84 8.74 -5.97 10.22
N PRO A 85 9.94 -6.26 9.70
CA PRO A 85 10.41 -7.64 9.65
C PRO A 85 10.97 -8.10 10.99
N ARG A 86 11.11 -9.42 11.12
CA ARG A 86 11.84 -10.01 12.24
C ARG A 86 13.33 -9.76 12.02
N VAL A 87 14.05 -9.59 13.12
CA VAL A 87 15.50 -9.34 13.05
C VAL A 87 16.24 -10.49 12.39
N ASP A 88 15.76 -11.72 12.55
CA ASP A 88 16.43 -12.92 12.03
C ASP A 88 15.88 -13.38 10.67
N LEU A 89 15.09 -12.56 10.00
CA LEU A 89 14.56 -12.92 8.68
C LEU A 89 15.70 -12.92 7.66
N PRO A 90 15.92 -14.03 6.94
CA PRO A 90 16.97 -14.06 5.92
C PRO A 90 16.72 -13.02 4.82
N TYR A 91 17.81 -12.44 4.32
CA TYR A 91 17.70 -11.39 3.32
C TYR A 91 16.96 -11.83 2.06
N GLU A 92 17.23 -13.07 1.60
CA GLU A 92 16.56 -13.59 0.41
C GLU A 92 15.05 -13.65 0.57
N LYS A 93 14.60 -14.01 1.80
CA LYS A 93 13.17 -14.04 2.07
C LYS A 93 12.59 -12.64 2.09
N LEU A 94 13.33 -11.70 2.65
CA LEU A 94 12.88 -10.31 2.68
C LEU A 94 12.71 -9.77 1.27
N VAL A 95 13.65 -10.06 0.36
CA VAL A 95 13.58 -9.61 -1.03
C VAL A 95 12.35 -10.21 -1.72
N GLU A 96 12.07 -11.49 -1.52
CA GLU A 96 10.89 -12.14 -2.09
C GLU A 96 9.60 -11.46 -1.61
N ILE A 97 9.56 -11.14 -0.33
CA ILE A 97 8.40 -10.47 0.24
C ILE A 97 8.25 -9.06 -0.35
N MET A 98 9.35 -8.33 -0.44
CA MET A 98 9.32 -6.99 -1.01
C MET A 98 8.85 -6.99 -2.47
N ASP A 99 9.25 -7.99 -3.24
CA ASP A 99 8.80 -8.09 -4.62
C ASP A 99 7.29 -8.33 -4.69
N ALA A 100 6.77 -9.19 -3.81
CA ALA A 100 5.33 -9.47 -3.78
C ALA A 100 4.53 -8.23 -3.39
N VAL A 101 5.12 -7.36 -2.58
CA VAL A 101 4.47 -6.12 -2.10
C VAL A 101 4.52 -5.02 -3.16
N ARG A 102 5.60 -4.96 -3.92
CA ARG A 102 5.88 -3.84 -4.81
C ARG A 102 5.26 -3.95 -6.19
N MET A 103 5.21 -5.15 -6.75
CA MET A 103 4.95 -5.30 -8.18
C MET A 103 3.59 -5.86 -8.51
N LEU A 104 2.91 -5.24 -9.47
CA LEU A 104 1.73 -5.82 -10.07
C LEU A 104 2.16 -6.89 -11.07
N ARG A 105 1.39 -7.97 -11.13
CA ARG A 105 1.62 -9.08 -12.05
C ARG A 105 0.70 -8.95 -13.25
N ARG A 106 1.04 -9.64 -14.33
CA ARG A 106 0.19 -9.65 -15.53
C ARG A 106 -1.22 -10.18 -15.24
N THR A 107 -1.32 -11.10 -14.30
CA THR A 107 -2.61 -11.72 -13.94
C THR A 107 -3.44 -10.87 -13.01
N ASP A 108 -2.88 -9.79 -12.49
CA ASP A 108 -3.62 -8.88 -11.61
C ASP A 108 -4.57 -8.01 -12.41
N PRO A 109 -5.65 -7.52 -11.78
CA PRO A 109 -6.53 -6.56 -12.44
C PRO A 109 -5.77 -5.31 -12.87
N ALA A 110 -6.20 -4.72 -13.96
CA ALA A 110 -5.63 -3.45 -14.41
C ALA A 110 -6.29 -2.33 -13.63
N PHE A 111 -5.46 -1.50 -13.02
CA PHE A 111 -5.93 -0.35 -12.27
C PHE A 111 -5.54 0.94 -12.97
N TYR A 112 -6.43 1.91 -12.92
CA TYR A 112 -6.19 3.24 -13.50
C TYR A 112 -6.54 4.28 -12.46
N ARG A 113 -5.78 5.37 -12.45
CA ARG A 113 -6.11 6.52 -11.63
C ARG A 113 -6.04 7.76 -12.49
N LYS A 114 -6.71 8.80 -12.09
CA LYS A 114 -6.66 10.06 -12.83
C LYS A 114 -5.48 10.88 -12.32
N ASP A 115 -4.75 11.45 -13.27
CA ASP A 115 -3.68 12.37 -12.91
C ASP A 115 -4.28 13.76 -12.62
N LYS A 116 -3.43 14.73 -12.39
CA LYS A 116 -3.89 16.08 -12.07
C LYS A 116 -4.66 16.74 -13.20
N ASP A 117 -4.48 16.26 -14.44
CA ASP A 117 -5.18 16.79 -15.60
C ASP A 117 -6.43 15.98 -15.95
N GLY A 118 -6.80 15.04 -15.10
CA GLY A 118 -7.98 14.22 -15.30
C GLY A 118 -7.79 13.08 -16.30
N VAL A 119 -6.56 12.81 -16.71
CA VAL A 119 -6.26 11.75 -17.68
C VAL A 119 -6.07 10.44 -16.92
N ASP A 120 -6.64 9.36 -17.45
CA ASP A 120 -6.47 8.03 -16.86
C ASP A 120 -5.04 7.54 -17.08
N VAL A 121 -4.36 7.20 -15.99
CA VAL A 121 -3.01 6.68 -16.01
C VAL A 121 -3.01 5.30 -15.41
N LYS A 122 -2.39 4.35 -16.10
CA LYS A 122 -2.32 2.98 -15.61
C LYS A 122 -1.40 2.90 -14.39
N VAL A 123 -1.89 2.26 -13.35
CA VAL A 123 -1.10 2.00 -12.15
C VAL A 123 -0.18 0.83 -12.44
N LYS A 124 1.13 1.04 -12.34
CA LYS A 124 2.12 0.02 -12.72
C LYS A 124 2.69 -0.75 -11.54
N MET A 125 2.59 -0.19 -10.35
CA MET A 125 3.18 -0.77 -9.15
C MET A 125 2.12 -0.87 -8.07
N LEU A 126 2.29 -1.83 -7.15
CA LEU A 126 1.42 -1.91 -5.97
C LEU A 126 1.84 -0.88 -4.94
N PHE A 127 2.71 -1.28 -4.03
CA PHE A 127 3.20 -0.40 -2.96
C PHE A 127 4.70 -0.33 -3.10
N SER A 128 5.16 0.64 -3.89
CA SER A 128 6.56 0.73 -4.27
C SER A 128 7.41 1.58 -3.32
N GLU A 129 6.76 2.39 -2.48
CA GLU A 129 7.46 3.23 -1.53
C GLU A 129 7.48 2.53 -0.18
N MET A 130 8.60 1.89 0.11
CA MET A 130 8.76 1.07 1.31
C MET A 130 9.67 1.74 2.30
N ALA A 131 9.26 1.74 3.56
CA ALA A 131 10.10 2.18 4.66
C ALA A 131 10.11 1.09 5.71
N PHE A 132 11.20 0.98 6.45
CA PHE A 132 11.29 0.01 7.53
C PHE A 132 10.87 0.68 8.82
N GLY A 133 9.94 0.03 9.53
CA GLY A 133 9.54 0.44 10.85
C GLY A 133 10.29 -0.35 11.92
N ASN A 134 9.58 -0.69 12.99
CA ASN A 134 10.20 -1.41 14.09
C ASN A 134 10.61 -2.80 13.66
N ILE A 135 11.88 -3.14 13.92
CA ILE A 135 12.36 -4.50 13.67
C ILE A 135 12.05 -5.33 14.89
N GLN A 136 11.41 -6.47 14.68
CA GLN A 136 10.97 -7.34 15.76
C GLN A 136 12.07 -8.31 16.17
N SER A 137 12.30 -8.42 17.44
CA SER A 137 13.28 -9.35 17.96
C SER A 137 12.67 -10.69 18.37
#